data_7ae639594fc9dad974583d8648ec1224
#
_entry.id   7ae639594fc9dad974583d8648ec1224
#
_cell.length_a   1.000
_cell.length_b   1.000
_cell.length_c   1.000
_cell.angle_alpha   90.00
_cell.angle_beta   90.00
_cell.angle_gamma   90.00
#
_symmetry.space_group_name_H-M   'P 1'
#
loop_
_entity.id
_entity.type
_entity.pdbx_description
1 polymer ?
#
loop_
_entity_poly.entity_id
_entity_poly.type
_entity_poly.pdbx_seq_one_letter_code
_entity_poly.pdbx_strand_id
1 'polypeptide(L)'
;VAGSLRSSGPRAWGRPGAGRRTAAAFLVLPLIGALGLVLGPTGSAAAQATSACSGRLVKTVSFSTGSLRVYKSRAYACAVTVAKKPGARRAMRVSLQPRGGRAVVDSGRFTTLAGPVTVHALNRCVRASGSMGGSSGSTGWILC
;
A
#
# COMPACT_ATOMS: atom_id res chain seq x y z
N VAL A 1 -50.23 -18.67 -18.17
CA VAL A 1 -49.44 -19.89 -17.99
C VAL A 1 -48.46 -19.63 -16.87
N ALA A 2 -48.75 -20.26 -15.72
CA ALA A 2 -47.97 -20.14 -14.50
C ALA A 2 -46.68 -21.00 -14.61
N GLY A 3 -45.54 -20.46 -14.27
CA GLY A 3 -44.26 -21.15 -14.12
C GLY A 3 -43.68 -20.91 -12.74
N SER A 4 -44.01 -21.80 -11.84
CA SER A 4 -43.45 -21.88 -10.49
C SER A 4 -42.00 -22.37 -10.53
N LEU A 5 -41.02 -21.62 -9.96
CA LEU A 5 -39.69 -22.12 -9.71
C LEU A 5 -39.36 -22.13 -8.22
N ARG A 6 -39.13 -23.34 -7.78
CA ARG A 6 -38.83 -23.76 -6.40
C ARG A 6 -37.56 -23.17 -5.83
N SER A 7 -37.71 -22.67 -4.64
CA SER A 7 -36.66 -22.38 -3.67
C SER A 7 -35.92 -23.67 -3.28
N SER A 8 -34.59 -23.66 -3.39
CA SER A 8 -33.73 -24.70 -2.82
C SER A 8 -32.91 -24.07 -1.68
N GLY A 9 -33.18 -24.50 -0.49
CA GLY A 9 -32.56 -24.02 0.76
C GLY A 9 -31.11 -24.49 0.96
N PRO A 10 -30.39 -23.87 1.88
CA PRO A 10 -28.99 -24.18 2.17
C PRO A 10 -28.87 -25.43 3.05
N ARG A 11 -27.98 -26.32 2.66
CA ARG A 11 -27.60 -27.50 3.45
C ARG A 11 -26.67 -27.12 4.59
N ALA A 12 -27.14 -27.37 5.80
CA ALA A 12 -26.33 -27.34 7.00
C ALA A 12 -25.36 -28.53 7.00
N TRP A 13 -24.07 -28.27 7.15
CA TRP A 13 -23.07 -29.29 7.40
C TRP A 13 -22.71 -29.34 8.87
N GLY A 14 -22.81 -30.54 9.40
CA GLY A 14 -22.75 -30.87 10.80
C GLY A 14 -21.36 -30.68 11.43
N ARG A 15 -21.42 -30.47 12.73
CA ARG A 15 -20.30 -30.59 13.67
C ARG A 15 -20.00 -32.06 13.96
N PRO A 16 -18.72 -32.43 14.08
CA PRO A 16 -18.30 -33.42 15.05
C PRO A 16 -17.30 -32.75 16.00
N GLY A 17 -17.33 -32.89 17.29
CA GLY A 17 -17.30 -34.05 18.08
C GLY A 17 -16.24 -33.80 19.12
N ALA A 18 -16.64 -33.64 20.39
CA ALA A 18 -15.77 -33.51 21.57
C ALA A 18 -14.90 -34.76 21.74
N GLY A 19 -13.59 -34.56 21.80
CA GLY A 19 -12.61 -35.57 22.23
C GLY A 19 -11.91 -35.14 23.50
N ARG A 20 -12.40 -35.64 24.62
CA ARG A 20 -11.68 -35.58 25.91
C ARG A 20 -10.54 -36.64 25.85
N ARG A 21 -9.33 -36.25 26.19
CA ARG A 21 -8.30 -37.14 26.78
C ARG A 21 -7.18 -36.30 27.35
N THR A 22 -7.13 -36.32 28.65
CA THR A 22 -6.16 -36.82 29.62
C THR A 22 -4.89 -35.99 29.83
N ALA A 23 -4.81 -35.58 31.10
CA ALA A 23 -3.69 -34.95 31.76
C ALA A 23 -2.38 -35.72 31.61
N ALA A 24 -1.30 -35.00 31.42
CA ALA A 24 0.02 -35.37 31.85
C ALA A 24 0.71 -34.12 32.40
N ALA A 25 0.81 -34.09 33.71
CA ALA A 25 1.60 -33.12 34.44
C ALA A 25 3.07 -33.42 34.22
N PHE A 26 3.84 -32.46 33.72
CA PHE A 26 5.28 -32.40 33.92
C PHE A 26 5.64 -31.03 34.47
N LEU A 27 5.94 -31.07 35.76
CA LEU A 27 6.64 -30.06 36.52
C LEU A 27 8.09 -29.99 36.01
N VAL A 28 8.49 -28.86 35.45
CA VAL A 28 9.89 -28.46 35.41
C VAL A 28 9.96 -26.96 35.69
N LEU A 29 10.72 -26.67 36.73
CA LEU A 29 11.04 -25.40 37.34
C LEU A 29 11.90 -24.47 36.44
N PRO A 30 12.15 -23.25 36.89
CA PRO A 30 12.29 -22.03 36.07
C PRO A 30 13.73 -21.76 35.69
N LEU A 31 13.95 -21.14 34.57
CA LEU A 31 15.18 -20.41 34.28
C LEU A 31 14.85 -18.98 33.86
N ILE A 32 15.21 -18.11 34.75
CA ILE A 32 15.44 -16.69 34.62
C ILE A 32 16.23 -16.42 33.34
N GLY A 33 15.75 -15.60 32.47
CA GLY A 33 16.46 -15.24 31.25
C GLY A 33 15.92 -14.00 30.58
N ALA A 34 16.54 -12.88 30.89
CA ALA A 34 16.73 -11.71 30.04
C ALA A 34 15.48 -10.96 29.52
N LEU A 35 15.22 -9.82 30.12
CA LEU A 35 14.54 -8.68 29.54
C LEU A 35 15.25 -8.28 28.22
N GLY A 36 14.82 -8.85 27.12
CA GLY A 36 15.12 -8.32 25.82
C GLY A 36 14.05 -7.30 25.44
N LEU A 37 14.34 -6.01 25.61
CA LEU A 37 13.60 -4.97 24.93
C LEU A 37 13.82 -5.18 23.42
N VAL A 38 12.90 -5.90 22.79
CA VAL A 38 12.76 -5.87 21.34
C VAL A 38 12.13 -4.53 21.01
N LEU A 39 12.97 -3.51 20.77
CA LEU A 39 12.54 -2.37 19.97
C LEU A 39 12.17 -2.93 18.59
N GLY A 40 10.89 -3.25 18.40
CA GLY A 40 10.36 -3.59 17.11
C GLY A 40 10.63 -2.42 16.15
N PRO A 41 11.11 -2.67 14.93
CA PRO A 41 11.24 -1.62 13.95
C PRO A 41 9.85 -1.03 13.72
N THR A 42 9.65 0.21 14.11
CA THR A 42 8.52 1.01 13.67
C THR A 42 8.67 1.18 12.16
N GLY A 43 8.12 0.23 11.40
CA GLY A 43 8.08 0.26 9.95
C GLY A 43 7.32 1.49 9.50
N SER A 44 8.05 2.58 9.27
CA SER A 44 7.45 3.82 8.80
C SER A 44 6.85 3.60 7.40
N ALA A 45 5.76 4.29 7.10
CA ALA A 45 5.12 4.32 5.77
C ALA A 45 6.12 4.63 4.62
N ALA A 46 7.28 5.22 4.97
CA ALA A 46 8.40 5.43 4.08
C ALA A 46 9.00 4.14 3.50
N ALA A 47 9.09 3.07 4.29
CA ALA A 47 9.64 1.78 3.82
C ALA A 47 8.72 1.10 2.79
N GLN A 48 7.41 1.23 2.96
CA GLN A 48 6.43 0.67 2.00
C GLN A 48 6.47 1.40 0.65
N ALA A 49 6.62 2.72 0.65
CA ALA A 49 6.73 3.50 -0.58
C ALA A 49 8.02 3.18 -1.35
N THR A 50 9.11 2.87 -0.65
CA THR A 50 10.38 2.49 -1.26
C THR A 50 10.30 1.11 -1.93
N SER A 51 9.52 0.18 -1.37
CA SER A 51 9.30 -1.14 -1.98
C SER A 51 8.35 -1.12 -3.17
N ALA A 52 7.47 -0.11 -3.27
CA ALA A 52 6.52 0.01 -4.37
C ALA A 52 7.16 0.53 -5.67
N CYS A 53 8.18 1.38 -5.60
CA CYS A 53 8.91 1.92 -6.74
C CYS A 53 10.36 1.44 -6.73
N SER A 54 10.84 0.95 -7.87
CA SER A 54 12.25 0.64 -8.08
C SER A 54 13.05 1.91 -8.39
N GLY A 55 14.33 1.95 -7.99
CA GLY A 55 15.25 3.03 -8.30
C GLY A 55 15.49 4.00 -7.15
N ARG A 56 16.14 5.12 -7.49
CA ARG A 56 16.53 6.15 -6.53
C ARG A 56 15.42 7.20 -6.39
N LEU A 57 15.14 7.61 -5.17
CA LEU A 57 14.26 8.74 -4.88
C LEU A 57 14.91 10.04 -5.43
N VAL A 58 14.20 10.74 -6.30
CA VAL A 58 14.70 11.98 -6.95
C VAL A 58 13.94 13.22 -6.54
N LYS A 59 12.68 13.08 -6.13
CA LYS A 59 11.86 14.21 -5.68
C LYS A 59 10.80 13.77 -4.68
N THR A 60 10.62 14.59 -3.66
CA THR A 60 9.48 14.50 -2.73
C THR A 60 8.77 15.85 -2.70
N VAL A 61 7.46 15.83 -2.82
CA VAL A 61 6.60 17.00 -2.66
C VAL A 61 5.63 16.70 -1.52
N SER A 62 5.80 17.40 -0.41
CA SER A 62 4.93 17.24 0.77
C SER A 62 3.73 18.16 0.66
N PHE A 63 2.57 17.68 1.10
CA PHE A 63 1.35 18.44 1.27
C PHE A 63 0.68 18.06 2.59
N SER A 64 -0.39 18.72 3.00
CA SER A 64 -0.93 18.60 4.37
C SER A 64 -1.26 17.15 4.77
N THR A 65 -1.84 16.37 3.88
CA THR A 65 -2.32 15.00 4.16
C THR A 65 -1.35 13.89 3.76
N GLY A 66 -0.33 14.19 2.93
CA GLY A 66 0.57 13.18 2.39
C GLY A 66 1.81 13.73 1.73
N SER A 67 2.43 12.90 0.92
CA SER A 67 3.57 13.26 0.06
C SER A 67 3.53 12.52 -1.26
N LEU A 68 3.88 13.21 -2.32
CA LEU A 68 4.19 12.63 -3.62
C LEU A 68 5.68 12.32 -3.67
N ARG A 69 6.04 11.09 -4.04
CA ARG A 69 7.43 10.66 -4.18
C ARG A 69 7.68 10.17 -5.59
N VAL A 70 8.77 10.63 -6.19
CA VAL A 70 9.19 10.25 -7.55
C VAL A 70 10.55 9.59 -7.48
N TYR A 71 10.64 8.44 -8.12
CA TYR A 71 11.84 7.62 -8.21
C TYR A 71 12.30 7.50 -9.66
N LYS A 72 13.59 7.36 -9.87
CA LYS A 72 14.21 7.16 -11.16
C LYS A 72 15.05 5.87 -11.13
N SER A 73 14.76 4.98 -12.04
CA SER A 73 15.64 3.90 -12.47
C SER A 73 16.11 4.18 -13.89
N ARG A 74 17.08 3.44 -14.41
CA ARG A 74 17.70 3.70 -15.72
C ARG A 74 16.80 4.40 -16.74
N ALA A 75 15.82 3.67 -17.30
CA ALA A 75 14.96 4.14 -18.37
C ALA A 75 13.55 4.52 -17.87
N TYR A 76 13.25 4.36 -16.58
CA TYR A 76 11.91 4.53 -16.06
C TYR A 76 11.86 5.54 -14.92
N ALA A 77 10.74 6.23 -14.83
CA ALA A 77 10.34 7.00 -13.65
C ALA A 77 9.13 6.32 -13.02
N CYS A 78 9.08 6.32 -11.70
CA CYS A 78 7.99 5.76 -10.91
C CYS A 78 7.51 6.79 -9.88
N ALA A 79 6.22 6.88 -9.66
CA ALA A 79 5.65 7.78 -8.68
C ALA A 79 4.64 7.09 -7.78
N VAL A 80 4.60 7.52 -6.51
CA VAL A 80 3.62 7.11 -5.51
C VAL A 80 3.15 8.31 -4.70
N THR A 81 1.89 8.32 -4.32
CA THR A 81 1.36 9.23 -3.30
C THR A 81 1.21 8.46 -1.99
N VAL A 82 1.85 8.93 -0.93
CA VAL A 82 1.91 8.27 0.37
C VAL A 82 1.15 9.08 1.41
N ALA A 83 0.29 8.43 2.17
CA ALA A 83 -0.42 9.05 3.28
C ALA A 83 0.52 9.40 4.42
N LYS A 84 0.43 10.61 4.98
CA LYS A 84 1.17 11.03 6.17
C LYS A 84 0.73 10.25 7.41
N LYS A 85 -0.58 10.00 7.50
CA LYS A 85 -1.20 9.19 8.56
C LYS A 85 -2.03 8.09 7.90
N PRO A 86 -1.53 6.85 7.84
CA PRO A 86 -2.31 5.69 7.42
C PRO A 86 -3.53 5.48 8.33
N GLY A 87 -4.59 4.89 7.80
CA GLY A 87 -5.80 4.64 8.57
C GLY A 87 -7.04 4.53 7.71
N ALA A 88 -8.02 5.40 7.93
CA ALA A 88 -9.27 5.38 7.16
C ALA A 88 -9.02 5.52 5.65
N ARG A 89 -9.81 4.81 4.85
CA ARG A 89 -9.78 4.92 3.39
C ARG A 89 -10.13 6.33 2.94
N ARG A 90 -9.24 6.94 2.17
CA ARG A 90 -9.41 8.29 1.61
C ARG A 90 -9.23 8.25 0.11
N ALA A 91 -9.90 9.17 -0.58
CA ALA A 91 -9.65 9.38 -2.01
C ALA A 91 -8.19 9.80 -2.20
N MET A 92 -7.44 9.00 -2.93
CA MET A 92 -6.05 9.28 -3.26
C MET A 92 -5.85 9.11 -4.75
N ARG A 93 -4.91 9.87 -5.28
CA ARG A 93 -4.52 9.84 -6.69
C ARG A 93 -3.03 10.07 -6.83
N VAL A 94 -2.44 9.38 -7.80
CA VAL A 94 -1.11 9.67 -8.32
C VAL A 94 -1.17 9.68 -9.84
N SER A 95 -0.42 10.59 -10.44
CA SER A 95 -0.31 10.72 -11.90
C SER A 95 1.14 10.97 -12.26
N LEU A 96 1.62 10.33 -13.32
CA LEU A 96 2.96 10.50 -13.86
C LEU A 96 2.89 10.61 -15.37
N GLN A 97 3.41 11.69 -15.93
CA GLN A 97 3.36 12.00 -17.36
C GLN A 97 4.75 12.24 -17.91
N PRO A 98 5.21 11.48 -18.91
CA PRO A 98 6.40 11.82 -19.68
C PRO A 98 6.07 12.93 -20.68
N ARG A 99 7.03 13.83 -20.94
CA ARG A 99 6.88 14.88 -21.94
C ARG A 99 6.61 14.27 -23.32
N GLY A 100 5.55 14.76 -23.98
CA GLY A 100 5.10 14.23 -25.26
C GLY A 100 4.35 12.89 -25.17
N GLY A 101 4.05 12.39 -23.96
CA GLY A 101 3.29 11.17 -23.75
C GLY A 101 2.04 11.36 -22.91
N ARG A 102 1.25 10.29 -22.81
CA ARG A 102 0.05 10.27 -21.96
C ARG A 102 0.43 10.07 -20.49
N ALA A 103 -0.37 10.65 -19.60
CA ALA A 103 -0.24 10.40 -18.17
C ALA A 103 -0.72 8.99 -17.82
N VAL A 104 0.05 8.30 -16.97
CA VAL A 104 -0.40 7.09 -16.27
C VAL A 104 -0.93 7.53 -14.90
N VAL A 105 -2.08 7.02 -14.53
CA VAL A 105 -2.82 7.47 -13.35
C VAL A 105 -3.28 6.26 -12.56
N ASP A 106 -3.12 6.30 -11.26
CA ASP A 106 -3.83 5.45 -10.31
C ASP A 106 -4.66 6.32 -9.36
N SER A 107 -5.92 5.98 -9.19
CA SER A 107 -6.83 6.73 -8.34
C SER A 107 -7.88 5.81 -7.72
N GLY A 108 -8.17 6.02 -6.45
CA GLY A 108 -9.11 5.19 -5.72
C GLY A 108 -9.20 5.61 -4.27
N ARG A 109 -9.76 4.73 -3.44
CA ARG A 109 -9.80 4.90 -2.00
C ARG A 109 -8.78 3.97 -1.34
N PHE A 110 -7.71 4.54 -0.84
CA PHE A 110 -6.59 3.81 -0.24
C PHE A 110 -6.40 4.20 1.22
N THR A 111 -5.69 3.36 1.98
CA THR A 111 -5.36 3.59 3.39
C THR A 111 -3.95 4.14 3.58
N THR A 112 -3.01 3.74 2.72
CA THR A 112 -1.57 4.00 2.88
C THR A 112 -0.95 4.72 1.70
N LEU A 113 -1.19 4.25 0.47
CA LEU A 113 -0.61 4.83 -0.74
C LEU A 113 -1.49 4.59 -1.97
N ALA A 114 -1.35 5.47 -2.97
CA ALA A 114 -1.81 5.31 -4.33
C ALA A 114 -0.59 5.12 -5.26
N GLY A 115 -0.72 4.26 -6.24
CA GLY A 115 0.35 3.82 -7.12
C GLY A 115 0.89 2.44 -6.73
N PRO A 116 2.04 2.02 -7.28
CA PRO A 116 2.96 2.80 -8.11
C PRO A 116 2.47 3.01 -9.54
N VAL A 117 2.80 4.15 -10.11
CA VAL A 117 2.65 4.41 -11.55
C VAL A 117 4.03 4.59 -12.17
N THR A 118 4.28 3.91 -13.29
CA THR A 118 5.59 3.89 -13.94
C THR A 118 5.47 4.28 -15.41
N VAL A 119 6.40 5.11 -15.89
CA VAL A 119 6.50 5.51 -17.30
C VAL A 119 7.92 5.36 -17.80
N HIS A 120 8.07 5.09 -19.10
CA HIS A 120 9.37 5.16 -19.75
C HIS A 120 9.82 6.62 -19.84
N ALA A 121 10.99 6.92 -19.28
CA ALA A 121 11.52 8.27 -19.10
C ALA A 121 13.02 8.36 -19.40
N LEU A 122 13.51 7.55 -20.34
CA LEU A 122 14.87 7.69 -20.84
C LEU A 122 14.98 9.00 -21.62
N ASN A 123 15.86 9.91 -21.16
CA ASN A 123 16.07 11.23 -21.79
C ASN A 123 14.77 12.04 -22.00
N ARG A 124 13.82 11.90 -21.10
CA ARG A 124 12.55 12.65 -21.14
C ARG A 124 12.24 13.26 -19.79
N CYS A 125 11.82 14.51 -19.81
CA CYS A 125 11.23 15.13 -18.64
C CYS A 125 9.94 14.41 -18.24
N VAL A 126 9.68 14.35 -16.95
CA VAL A 126 8.41 13.85 -16.41
C VAL A 126 7.77 14.89 -15.52
N ARG A 127 6.47 14.86 -15.42
CA ARG A 127 5.68 15.63 -14.47
C ARG A 127 4.85 14.67 -13.64
N ALA A 128 4.94 14.78 -12.32
CA ALA A 128 4.16 14.00 -11.39
C ALA A 128 3.20 14.89 -10.59
N SER A 129 2.03 14.36 -10.27
CA SER A 129 1.09 14.96 -9.33
C SER A 129 0.50 13.90 -8.41
N GLY A 130 0.23 14.29 -7.18
CA GLY A 130 -0.40 13.45 -6.17
C GLY A 130 -1.44 14.22 -5.39
N SER A 131 -2.50 13.56 -4.98
CA SER A 131 -3.52 14.16 -4.12
C SER A 131 -4.07 13.15 -3.12
N MET A 132 -4.54 13.66 -1.99
CA MET A 132 -5.20 12.88 -0.95
C MET A 132 -6.13 13.77 -0.13
N GLY A 133 -7.44 13.41 -0.10
CA GLY A 133 -8.41 14.07 0.77
C GLY A 133 -8.50 15.59 0.59
N GLY A 134 -8.47 16.08 -0.66
CA GLY A 134 -8.57 17.52 -0.97
C GLY A 134 -7.25 18.30 -0.95
N SER A 135 -6.14 17.66 -0.56
CA SER A 135 -4.81 18.24 -0.60
C SER A 135 -3.98 17.61 -1.71
N SER A 136 -3.11 18.38 -2.37
CA SER A 136 -2.36 17.93 -3.54
C SER A 136 -0.98 18.56 -3.63
N GLY A 137 -0.12 17.94 -4.42
CA GLY A 137 1.20 18.45 -4.78
C GLY A 137 1.60 18.01 -6.19
N SER A 138 2.46 18.80 -6.82
CA SER A 138 2.99 18.51 -8.16
C SER A 138 4.46 18.89 -8.24
N THR A 139 5.21 18.16 -9.09
CA THR A 139 6.65 18.42 -9.26
C THR A 139 6.97 19.49 -10.29
N GLY A 140 6.04 19.82 -11.19
CA GLY A 140 6.41 20.44 -12.46
C GLY A 140 7.16 19.44 -13.36
N TRP A 141 7.87 19.96 -14.38
CA TRP A 141 8.73 19.12 -15.25
C TRP A 141 10.09 18.90 -14.60
N ILE A 142 10.45 17.63 -14.39
CA ILE A 142 11.71 17.20 -13.78
C ILE A 142 12.35 16.07 -14.59
N LEU A 143 13.60 15.71 -14.30
CA LEU A 143 14.36 14.66 -14.97
C LEU A 143 14.59 14.94 -16.49
N CYS A 144 14.69 16.20 -16.82
CA CYS A 144 14.97 16.66 -18.20
C CYS A 144 16.39 16.32 -18.68
#